data_d55f8f7c469cbe9e9af1ed9d33629fb8
#
_entry.id   d55f8f7c469cbe9e9af1ed9d33629fb8
#
_cell.length_a   1.000
_cell.length_b   1.000
_cell.length_c   1.000
_cell.angle_alpha   90.00
_cell.angle_beta   90.00
_cell.angle_gamma   90.00
#
_symmetry.space_group_name_H-M   'P 1'
#
loop_
_entity.id
_entity.type
_entity.pdbx_description
1 polymer ?
#
loop_
_entity_poly.entity_id
_entity_poly.type
_entity_poly.pdbx_seq_one_letter_code
_entity_poly.pdbx_strand_id
1 'polypeptide(L)'
;MPLICLEGASGVGKSTTAHEIAKLTNAYIIPEVNFLFERPSVESNTWYLERQVERWMMAQDKLKTYDTVILDGDIFHPFSYNWCFNFKIFNQNLELIANFYRKALKEYKIGFPEKYFYLYSDKETIRERKDNDLTRKRRNFEKHLGIVDSYTKYYNSLNEFLPQYVHFVEANKVEENVKMILGNLNSTTNLTTPYSTEFLEEIINWLANNKA
;
A
#
# COMPACT_ATOMS: atom_id res chain seq x y z
N MET A 1 16.30 -4.68 9.45
CA MET A 1 14.89 -4.76 9.94
C MET A 1 14.01 -4.26 8.81
N PRO A 2 13.21 -5.13 8.19
CA PRO A 2 12.46 -4.77 6.99
C PRO A 2 11.26 -3.88 7.28
N LEU A 3 11.05 -2.89 6.40
CA LEU A 3 9.79 -2.16 6.25
C LEU A 3 9.02 -2.77 5.09
N ILE A 4 7.90 -3.39 5.37
CA ILE A 4 7.05 -4.03 4.36
C ILE A 4 5.70 -3.35 4.25
N CYS A 5 5.05 -3.49 3.10
CA CYS A 5 3.69 -3.02 2.88
C CYS A 5 2.75 -4.20 2.60
N LEU A 6 1.64 -4.27 3.30
CA LEU A 6 0.52 -5.14 2.94
C LEU A 6 -0.50 -4.35 2.15
N GLU A 7 -0.76 -4.77 0.92
CA GLU A 7 -1.73 -4.09 0.04
C GLU A 7 -2.74 -5.09 -0.56
N GLY A 8 -3.81 -4.58 -1.17
CA GLY A 8 -4.89 -5.38 -1.78
C GLY A 8 -6.27 -4.78 -1.50
N ALA A 9 -7.30 -5.39 -2.05
CA ALA A 9 -8.67 -4.90 -1.98
C ALA A 9 -9.18 -4.71 -0.55
N SER A 10 -10.16 -3.80 -0.40
CA SER A 10 -10.88 -3.67 0.87
C SER A 10 -11.63 -4.97 1.20
N GLY A 11 -11.39 -5.55 2.37
CA GLY A 11 -12.01 -6.82 2.79
C GLY A 11 -11.16 -8.06 2.50
N VAL A 12 -10.01 -7.94 1.83
CA VAL A 12 -9.16 -9.08 1.48
C VAL A 12 -8.45 -9.71 2.70
N GLY A 13 -8.34 -8.97 3.83
CA GLY A 13 -7.74 -9.50 5.06
C GLY A 13 -6.39 -8.89 5.45
N LYS A 14 -5.97 -7.77 4.85
CA LYS A 14 -4.69 -7.09 5.17
C LYS A 14 -4.47 -6.86 6.66
N SER A 15 -5.36 -6.11 7.29
CA SER A 15 -5.23 -5.75 8.71
C SER A 15 -5.25 -6.98 9.62
N THR A 16 -6.08 -7.98 9.32
CA THR A 16 -6.13 -9.23 10.09
C THR A 16 -4.80 -9.97 9.99
N THR A 17 -4.24 -10.09 8.79
CA THR A 17 -2.93 -10.71 8.55
C THR A 17 -1.81 -9.92 9.25
N ALA A 18 -1.82 -8.58 9.16
CA ALA A 18 -0.84 -7.73 9.84
C ALA A 18 -0.86 -7.94 11.36
N HIS A 19 -2.05 -7.97 11.97
CA HIS A 19 -2.20 -8.19 13.41
C HIS A 19 -1.73 -9.58 13.84
N GLU A 20 -1.97 -10.60 13.02
CA GLU A 20 -1.49 -11.95 13.34
C GLU A 20 0.04 -12.05 13.23
N ILE A 21 0.66 -11.42 12.22
CA ILE A 21 2.12 -11.30 12.15
C ILE A 21 2.67 -10.62 13.41
N ALA A 22 2.06 -9.50 13.83
CA ALA A 22 2.52 -8.77 15.01
C ALA A 22 2.37 -9.55 16.33
N LYS A 23 1.42 -10.48 16.43
CA LYS A 23 1.31 -11.39 17.60
C LYS A 23 2.42 -12.43 17.64
N LEU A 24 2.89 -12.86 16.47
CA LEU A 24 3.88 -13.94 16.34
C LEU A 24 5.32 -13.44 16.28
N THR A 25 5.51 -12.15 16.09
CA THR A 25 6.82 -11.54 15.88
C THR A 25 6.93 -10.20 16.61
N ASN A 26 8.15 -9.65 16.69
CA ASN A 26 8.37 -8.28 17.16
C ASN A 26 8.11 -7.27 16.01
N ALA A 27 6.88 -7.24 15.49
CA ALA A 27 6.49 -6.33 14.41
C ALA A 27 5.57 -5.20 14.90
N TYR A 28 5.73 -4.01 14.32
CA TYR A 28 4.86 -2.87 14.54
C TYR A 28 4.03 -2.56 13.31
N ILE A 29 2.74 -2.27 13.49
CA ILE A 29 1.81 -1.94 12.40
C ILE A 29 1.61 -0.43 12.36
N ILE A 30 1.83 0.18 11.19
CA ILE A 30 1.41 1.54 10.88
C ILE A 30 0.05 1.46 10.17
N PRO A 31 -1.05 1.88 10.83
CA PRO A 31 -2.39 1.77 10.25
C PRO A 31 -2.60 2.70 9.04
N GLU A 32 -3.70 2.48 8.31
CA GLU A 32 -4.16 3.39 7.24
C GLU A 32 -4.44 4.81 7.77
N VAL A 33 -4.37 5.81 6.88
CA VAL A 33 -4.58 7.24 7.20
C VAL A 33 -5.85 7.48 8.01
N ASN A 34 -6.96 6.84 7.64
CA ASN A 34 -8.25 7.04 8.31
C ASN A 34 -8.33 6.55 9.76
N PHE A 35 -7.36 5.76 10.22
CA PHE A 35 -7.25 5.29 11.61
C PHE A 35 -6.27 6.12 12.44
N LEU A 36 -5.36 6.84 11.78
CA LEU A 36 -4.33 7.63 12.44
C LEU A 36 -4.69 9.10 12.55
N PHE A 37 -5.49 9.61 11.60
CA PHE A 37 -5.70 11.04 11.45
C PHE A 37 -7.19 11.36 11.32
N GLU A 38 -7.62 12.36 12.06
CA GLU A 38 -8.93 12.93 11.87
C GLU A 38 -8.96 13.80 10.61
N ARG A 39 -9.98 13.63 9.79
CA ARG A 39 -10.13 14.43 8.57
C ARG A 39 -10.63 15.82 8.90
N PRO A 40 -9.97 16.88 8.40
CA PRO A 40 -10.50 18.23 8.57
C PRO A 40 -11.79 18.43 7.77
N SER A 41 -12.60 19.40 8.17
CA SER A 41 -13.83 19.75 7.44
C SER A 41 -13.56 20.22 6.01
N VAL A 42 -12.39 20.82 5.76
CA VAL A 42 -11.91 21.23 4.43
C VAL A 42 -10.50 20.65 4.26
N GLU A 43 -10.37 19.71 3.33
CA GLU A 43 -9.08 19.10 2.98
C GLU A 43 -8.37 19.92 1.88
N SER A 44 -7.08 20.19 2.06
CA SER A 44 -6.24 20.67 0.96
C SER A 44 -6.02 19.55 -0.07
N ASN A 45 -5.66 19.90 -1.30
CA ASN A 45 -5.35 18.90 -2.34
C ASN A 45 -4.17 17.98 -1.97
N THR A 46 -3.35 18.38 -1.00
CA THR A 46 -2.18 17.63 -0.54
C THR A 46 -2.36 16.95 0.81
N TRP A 47 -3.46 17.20 1.51
CA TRP A 47 -3.67 16.70 2.88
C TRP A 47 -3.41 15.19 2.99
N TYR A 48 -4.01 14.40 2.10
CA TYR A 48 -3.84 12.94 2.14
C TYR A 48 -2.42 12.50 1.79
N LEU A 49 -1.75 13.22 0.89
CA LEU A 49 -0.34 12.98 0.53
C LEU A 49 0.59 13.26 1.72
N GLU A 50 0.33 14.33 2.46
CA GLU A 50 1.07 14.70 3.67
C GLU A 50 0.94 13.62 4.76
N ARG A 51 -0.27 13.06 4.95
CA ARG A 51 -0.48 11.95 5.90
C ARG A 51 0.30 10.69 5.52
N GLN A 52 0.51 10.44 4.23
CA GLN A 52 1.37 9.33 3.80
C GLN A 52 2.84 9.56 4.16
N VAL A 53 3.32 10.80 4.02
CA VAL A 53 4.65 11.19 4.49
C VAL A 53 4.79 10.97 6.01
N GLU A 54 3.80 11.37 6.80
CA GLU A 54 3.81 11.13 8.25
C GLU A 54 3.82 9.65 8.60
N ARG A 55 3.06 8.82 7.87
CA ARG A 55 3.10 7.36 8.05
C ARG A 55 4.49 6.77 7.79
N TRP A 56 5.17 7.26 6.76
CA TRP A 56 6.56 6.88 6.50
C TRP A 56 7.48 7.29 7.64
N MET A 57 7.39 8.52 8.12
CA MET A 57 8.22 9.02 9.24
C MET A 57 7.96 8.20 10.51
N MET A 58 6.71 7.87 10.81
CA MET A 58 6.35 6.98 11.91
C MET A 58 7.00 5.60 11.72
N ALA A 59 6.96 5.03 10.50
CA ALA A 59 7.57 3.74 10.22
C ALA A 59 9.08 3.76 10.44
N GLN A 60 9.77 4.80 9.98
CA GLN A 60 11.21 4.98 10.21
C GLN A 60 11.57 5.09 11.70
N ASP A 61 10.73 5.73 12.49
CA ASP A 61 10.93 5.79 13.94
C ASP A 61 10.77 4.41 14.60
N LYS A 62 9.73 3.66 14.20
CA LYS A 62 9.47 2.30 14.73
C LYS A 62 10.52 1.27 14.34
N LEU A 63 11.17 1.41 13.19
CA LEU A 63 12.30 0.56 12.80
C LEU A 63 13.48 0.62 13.77
N LYS A 64 13.58 1.63 14.62
CA LYS A 64 14.63 1.72 15.66
C LYS A 64 14.40 0.72 16.81
N THR A 65 13.20 0.19 16.96
CA THR A 65 12.80 -0.60 18.13
C THR A 65 12.23 -1.98 17.76
N TYR A 66 11.61 -2.08 16.58
CA TYR A 66 10.92 -3.29 16.14
C TYR A 66 11.69 -3.98 15.02
N ASP A 67 11.70 -5.31 15.02
CA ASP A 67 12.40 -6.12 14.02
C ASP A 67 11.79 -6.03 12.63
N THR A 68 10.49 -5.69 12.55
CA THR A 68 9.75 -5.49 11.31
C THR A 68 8.74 -4.36 11.51
N VAL A 69 8.57 -3.50 10.50
CA VAL A 69 7.46 -2.54 10.46
C VAL A 69 6.57 -2.85 9.26
N ILE A 70 5.27 -2.88 9.49
CA ILE A 70 4.25 -3.21 8.51
C ILE A 70 3.42 -1.96 8.22
N LEU A 71 3.43 -1.48 6.99
CA LEU A 71 2.45 -0.50 6.50
C LEU A 71 1.15 -1.25 6.15
N ASP A 72 0.07 -0.99 6.87
CA ASP A 72 -1.27 -1.46 6.48
C ASP A 72 -1.82 -0.51 5.41
N GLY A 73 -1.64 -0.89 4.15
CA GLY A 73 -1.92 -0.06 2.98
C GLY A 73 -0.75 0.83 2.54
N ASP A 74 -0.64 0.96 1.22
CA ASP A 74 0.45 1.63 0.53
C ASP A 74 0.48 3.15 0.80
N ILE A 75 1.67 3.68 1.06
CA ILE A 75 1.91 5.12 1.21
C ILE A 75 1.94 5.86 -0.15
N PHE A 76 2.15 5.13 -1.26
CA PHE A 76 1.99 5.64 -2.62
C PHE A 76 0.60 5.33 -3.21
N HIS A 77 -0.35 4.86 -2.40
CA HIS A 77 -1.74 4.64 -2.77
C HIS A 77 -2.39 5.77 -3.60
N PRO A 78 -2.10 7.07 -3.39
CA PRO A 78 -2.62 8.13 -4.25
C PRO A 78 -2.32 7.95 -5.73
N PHE A 79 -1.20 7.36 -6.12
CA PHE A 79 -0.92 7.06 -7.52
C PHE A 79 -1.85 5.99 -8.07
N SER A 80 -1.82 4.81 -7.49
CA SER A 80 -2.59 3.65 -7.96
C SER A 80 -4.10 3.90 -7.92
N TYR A 81 -4.58 4.47 -6.82
CA TYR A 81 -6.01 4.71 -6.63
C TYR A 81 -6.56 5.78 -7.59
N ASN A 82 -5.89 6.93 -7.72
CA ASN A 82 -6.32 7.96 -8.67
C ASN A 82 -6.24 7.46 -10.12
N TRP A 83 -5.21 6.68 -10.46
CA TRP A 83 -5.08 6.08 -11.79
C TRP A 83 -6.24 5.14 -12.13
N CYS A 84 -6.67 4.27 -11.20
CA CYS A 84 -7.82 3.39 -11.38
C CYS A 84 -9.12 4.14 -11.73
N PHE A 85 -9.20 5.43 -11.44
CA PHE A 85 -10.31 6.32 -11.79
C PHE A 85 -9.93 7.37 -12.84
N ASN A 86 -8.85 7.14 -13.59
CA ASN A 86 -8.34 8.07 -14.60
C ASN A 86 -8.13 9.49 -14.04
N PHE A 87 -7.69 9.64 -12.80
CA PHE A 87 -7.48 10.90 -12.09
C PHE A 87 -8.71 11.83 -12.04
N LYS A 88 -9.94 11.24 -12.00
CA LYS A 88 -11.21 12.00 -12.05
C LYS A 88 -11.95 12.06 -10.71
N ILE A 89 -11.44 11.43 -9.66
CA ILE A 89 -12.17 11.29 -8.38
C ILE A 89 -11.83 12.34 -7.33
N PHE A 90 -10.69 12.99 -7.45
CA PHE A 90 -10.22 14.06 -6.57
C PHE A 90 -9.69 15.21 -7.44
N ASN A 91 -9.53 16.38 -6.85
CA ASN A 91 -8.85 17.51 -7.53
C ASN A 91 -7.33 17.30 -7.60
N GLN A 92 -6.92 16.11 -8.01
CA GLN A 92 -5.53 15.67 -8.10
C GLN A 92 -5.32 15.00 -9.46
N ASN A 93 -4.43 15.57 -10.26
CA ASN A 93 -3.93 14.93 -11.47
C ASN A 93 -2.59 14.24 -11.19
N LEU A 94 -2.11 13.46 -12.15
CA LEU A 94 -0.84 12.73 -12.03
C LEU A 94 0.33 13.68 -11.74
N GLU A 95 0.38 14.84 -12.40
CA GLU A 95 1.47 15.80 -12.24
C GLU A 95 1.55 16.38 -10.81
N LEU A 96 0.41 16.73 -10.22
CA LEU A 96 0.36 17.21 -8.83
C LEU A 96 0.91 16.16 -7.86
N ILE A 97 0.43 14.91 -7.98
CA ILE A 97 0.86 13.81 -7.12
C ILE A 97 2.35 13.52 -7.34
N ALA A 98 2.80 13.47 -8.60
CA ALA A 98 4.18 13.23 -8.96
C ALA A 98 5.13 14.30 -8.39
N ASN A 99 4.78 15.58 -8.56
CA ASN A 99 5.61 16.69 -8.06
C ASN A 99 5.69 16.70 -6.53
N PHE A 100 4.60 16.35 -5.84
CA PHE A 100 4.61 16.19 -4.39
C PHE A 100 5.58 15.08 -3.96
N TYR A 101 5.45 13.88 -4.53
CA TYR A 101 6.29 12.74 -4.13
C TYR A 101 7.74 12.90 -4.59
N ARG A 102 8.03 13.49 -5.75
CA ARG A 102 9.40 13.85 -6.17
C ARG A 102 10.10 14.73 -5.14
N LYS A 103 9.38 15.76 -4.67
CA LYS A 103 9.91 16.67 -3.63
C LYS A 103 10.14 15.92 -2.32
N ALA A 104 9.13 15.20 -1.83
CA ALA A 104 9.21 14.49 -0.57
C ALA A 104 10.31 13.40 -0.57
N LEU A 105 10.50 12.71 -1.70
CA LEU A 105 11.55 11.70 -1.87
C LEU A 105 12.95 12.33 -1.86
N LYS A 106 13.15 13.42 -2.61
CA LYS A 106 14.42 14.19 -2.63
C LYS A 106 14.80 14.76 -1.26
N GLU A 107 13.81 15.10 -0.45
CA GLU A 107 13.98 15.58 0.92
C GLU A 107 14.12 14.44 1.95
N TYR A 108 14.14 13.17 1.52
CA TYR A 108 14.19 11.98 2.37
C TYR A 108 13.01 11.88 3.37
N LYS A 109 11.89 12.52 3.06
CA LYS A 109 10.68 12.55 3.90
C LYS A 109 9.73 11.39 3.62
N ILE A 110 9.89 10.73 2.48
CA ILE A 110 9.18 9.50 2.10
C ILE A 110 10.14 8.59 1.32
N GLY A 111 9.89 7.30 1.33
CA GLY A 111 10.65 6.33 0.56
C GLY A 111 9.82 5.10 0.27
N PHE A 112 10.36 4.19 -0.49
CA PHE A 112 9.71 2.93 -0.84
C PHE A 112 9.94 1.88 0.26
N PRO A 113 8.91 1.09 0.64
CA PRO A 113 9.11 -0.07 1.49
C PRO A 113 10.04 -1.08 0.80
N GLU A 114 10.66 -1.96 1.57
CA GLU A 114 11.55 -2.96 0.98
C GLU A 114 10.80 -3.96 0.10
N LYS A 115 9.53 -4.25 0.44
CA LYS A 115 8.68 -5.18 -0.29
C LYS A 115 7.21 -4.85 -0.15
N TYR A 116 6.45 -5.26 -1.14
CA TYR A 116 5.00 -5.35 -1.07
C TYR A 116 4.55 -6.81 -0.98
N PHE A 117 3.56 -7.06 -0.15
CA PHE A 117 2.75 -8.26 -0.17
C PHE A 117 1.34 -7.87 -0.61
N TYR A 118 1.02 -8.19 -1.85
CA TYR A 118 -0.29 -7.89 -2.43
C TYR A 118 -1.23 -9.07 -2.20
N LEU A 119 -2.15 -8.89 -1.25
CA LEU A 119 -3.17 -9.87 -0.94
C LEU A 119 -4.31 -9.77 -1.96
N TYR A 120 -4.65 -10.89 -2.59
CA TYR A 120 -5.76 -10.98 -3.54
C TYR A 120 -6.67 -12.17 -3.22
N SER A 121 -7.91 -12.07 -3.66
CA SER A 121 -8.90 -13.16 -3.64
C SER A 121 -9.92 -12.88 -4.74
N ASP A 122 -10.76 -13.84 -5.05
CA ASP A 122 -11.88 -13.61 -5.95
C ASP A 122 -12.91 -12.64 -5.37
N LYS A 123 -13.69 -12.03 -6.26
CA LYS A 123 -14.64 -10.98 -5.88
C LYS A 123 -15.80 -11.50 -5.02
N GLU A 124 -16.15 -12.77 -5.13
CA GLU A 124 -17.23 -13.40 -4.35
C GLU A 124 -16.77 -13.62 -2.92
N THR A 125 -15.60 -14.19 -2.74
CA THR A 125 -14.98 -14.36 -1.41
C THR A 125 -14.78 -13.01 -0.68
N ILE A 126 -14.38 -11.96 -1.40
CA ILE A 126 -14.23 -10.63 -0.81
C ILE A 126 -15.59 -10.06 -0.37
N ARG A 127 -16.67 -10.29 -1.13
CA ARG A 127 -18.04 -9.90 -0.74
C ARG A 127 -18.51 -10.66 0.50
N GLU A 128 -18.35 -11.97 0.52
CA GLU A 128 -18.71 -12.79 1.67
C GLU A 128 -18.01 -12.34 2.96
N ARG A 129 -16.72 -12.08 2.88
CA ARG A 129 -15.95 -11.55 4.01
C ARG A 129 -16.44 -10.19 4.49
N LYS A 130 -16.78 -9.30 3.55
CA LYS A 130 -17.35 -7.99 3.86
C LYS A 130 -18.72 -8.12 4.52
N ASP A 131 -19.58 -9.02 4.05
CA ASP A 131 -20.93 -9.20 4.59
C ASP A 131 -20.93 -9.85 5.98
N ASN A 132 -19.92 -10.69 6.24
CA ASN A 132 -19.68 -11.29 7.56
C ASN A 132 -18.90 -10.38 8.53
N ASP A 133 -18.35 -9.25 8.08
CA ASP A 133 -17.59 -8.31 8.91
C ASP A 133 -18.53 -7.31 9.62
N LEU A 134 -18.99 -7.65 10.80
CA LEU A 134 -19.83 -6.81 11.64
C LEU A 134 -19.07 -5.62 12.27
N THR A 135 -17.75 -5.58 12.18
CA THR A 135 -16.92 -4.58 12.85
C THR A 135 -16.75 -3.29 12.04
N ARG A 136 -16.98 -3.33 10.74
CA ARG A 136 -16.74 -2.19 9.83
C ARG A 136 -17.88 -1.95 8.84
N LYS A 137 -18.33 -0.69 8.76
CA LYS A 137 -19.15 -0.22 7.63
C LYS A 137 -18.22 0.24 6.49
N ARG A 138 -18.16 -0.54 5.41
CA ARG A 138 -17.31 -0.24 4.23
C ARG A 138 -18.12 0.59 3.22
N ARG A 139 -18.05 1.92 3.31
CA ARG A 139 -18.88 2.85 2.49
C ARG A 139 -18.44 2.66 1.05
N ASN A 140 -17.75 2.59 0.34
CA ASN A 140 -17.43 2.52 -1.09
C ASN A 140 -16.99 1.11 -1.56
N PHE A 141 -17.50 0.07 -0.90
CA PHE A 141 -17.02 -1.29 -1.13
C PHE A 141 -17.14 -1.73 -2.61
N GLU A 142 -18.31 -1.58 -3.24
CA GLU A 142 -18.50 -1.99 -4.64
C GLU A 142 -17.61 -1.18 -5.60
N LYS A 143 -17.38 0.10 -5.31
CA LYS A 143 -16.46 0.93 -6.07
C LYS A 143 -15.01 0.39 -5.98
N HIS A 144 -14.59 -0.02 -4.79
CA HIS A 144 -13.26 -0.62 -4.59
C HIS A 144 -13.16 -2.01 -5.21
N LEU A 145 -14.23 -2.79 -5.21
CA LEU A 145 -14.27 -4.09 -5.85
C LEU A 145 -14.18 -3.96 -7.38
N GLY A 146 -14.76 -2.90 -7.95
CA GLY A 146 -14.71 -2.61 -9.38
C GLY A 146 -13.31 -2.30 -9.92
N ILE A 147 -12.39 -1.86 -9.07
CA ILE A 147 -11.03 -1.49 -9.50
C ILE A 147 -9.96 -2.57 -9.21
N VAL A 148 -10.35 -3.73 -8.68
CA VAL A 148 -9.40 -4.79 -8.28
C VAL A 148 -8.49 -5.20 -9.44
N ASP A 149 -9.04 -5.35 -10.65
CA ASP A 149 -8.26 -5.80 -11.81
C ASP A 149 -7.21 -4.74 -12.21
N SER A 150 -7.61 -3.46 -12.24
CA SER A 150 -6.69 -2.34 -12.49
C SER A 150 -5.63 -2.22 -11.40
N TYR A 151 -6.02 -2.41 -10.15
CA TYR A 151 -5.11 -2.40 -9.01
C TYR A 151 -4.06 -3.51 -9.13
N THR A 152 -4.49 -4.73 -9.44
CA THR A 152 -3.61 -5.88 -9.69
C THR A 152 -2.65 -5.60 -10.86
N LYS A 153 -3.14 -4.99 -11.94
CA LYS A 153 -2.30 -4.57 -13.08
C LYS A 153 -1.20 -3.60 -12.66
N TYR A 154 -1.53 -2.60 -11.81
CA TYR A 154 -0.54 -1.66 -11.29
C TYR A 154 0.55 -2.37 -10.47
N TYR A 155 0.17 -3.24 -9.51
CA TYR A 155 1.16 -3.93 -8.68
C TYR A 155 1.98 -4.95 -9.48
N ASN A 156 1.43 -5.55 -10.53
CA ASN A 156 2.21 -6.38 -11.46
C ASN A 156 3.27 -5.56 -12.19
N SER A 157 2.95 -4.32 -12.62
CA SER A 157 3.93 -3.48 -13.32
C SER A 157 5.14 -3.08 -12.46
N LEU A 158 4.98 -3.03 -11.14
CA LEU A 158 6.11 -2.78 -10.24
C LEU A 158 7.16 -3.91 -10.33
N ASN A 159 6.75 -5.15 -10.60
CA ASN A 159 7.65 -6.27 -10.82
C ASN A 159 8.33 -6.25 -12.20
N GLU A 160 7.79 -5.50 -13.17
CA GLU A 160 8.47 -5.27 -14.46
C GLU A 160 9.70 -4.36 -14.26
N PHE A 161 9.58 -3.36 -13.38
CA PHE A 161 10.67 -2.43 -13.06
C PHE A 161 11.65 -3.01 -12.04
N LEU A 162 11.10 -3.68 -11.03
CA LEU A 162 11.87 -4.22 -9.92
C LEU A 162 11.43 -5.67 -9.63
N PRO A 163 12.05 -6.68 -10.26
CA PRO A 163 11.65 -8.07 -10.11
C PRO A 163 11.62 -8.53 -8.65
N GLN A 164 10.58 -9.27 -8.27
CA GLN A 164 10.33 -9.78 -6.92
C GLN A 164 10.08 -8.71 -5.84
N TYR A 165 9.75 -7.50 -6.25
CA TYR A 165 9.40 -6.43 -5.32
C TYR A 165 7.99 -6.58 -4.74
N VAL A 166 7.05 -7.08 -5.54
CA VAL A 166 5.68 -7.40 -5.12
C VAL A 166 5.48 -8.91 -5.07
N HIS A 167 5.20 -9.42 -3.89
CA HIS A 167 4.81 -10.81 -3.67
C HIS A 167 3.28 -10.91 -3.66
N PHE A 168 2.72 -11.64 -4.62
CA PHE A 168 1.28 -11.88 -4.67
C PHE A 168 0.91 -13.02 -3.73
N VAL A 169 -0.02 -12.75 -2.80
CA VAL A 169 -0.47 -13.68 -1.76
C VAL A 169 -1.95 -13.96 -1.98
N GLU A 170 -2.29 -15.20 -2.35
CA GLU A 170 -3.68 -15.62 -2.40
C GLU A 170 -4.24 -15.71 -0.97
N ALA A 171 -5.16 -14.81 -0.65
CA ALA A 171 -5.65 -14.61 0.71
C ALA A 171 -6.75 -15.63 1.06
N ASN A 172 -6.39 -16.88 1.25
CA ASN A 172 -7.33 -17.96 1.63
C ASN A 172 -7.54 -17.99 3.15
N LYS A 173 -6.50 -18.33 3.91
CA LYS A 173 -6.51 -18.38 5.37
C LYS A 173 -5.43 -17.50 5.95
N VAL A 174 -5.71 -16.89 7.10
CA VAL A 174 -4.79 -15.95 7.74
C VAL A 174 -3.45 -16.63 8.06
N GLU A 175 -3.47 -17.87 8.54
CA GLU A 175 -2.26 -18.63 8.89
C GLU A 175 -1.39 -18.90 7.66
N GLU A 176 -2.00 -19.18 6.51
CA GLU A 176 -1.30 -19.41 5.24
C GLU A 176 -0.68 -18.10 4.72
N ASN A 177 -1.42 -16.99 4.81
CA ASN A 177 -0.91 -15.67 4.47
C ASN A 177 0.31 -15.30 5.31
N VAL A 178 0.20 -15.48 6.64
CA VAL A 178 1.28 -15.20 7.59
C VAL A 178 2.50 -16.04 7.27
N LYS A 179 2.33 -17.35 7.06
CA LYS A 179 3.43 -18.26 6.72
C LYS A 179 4.14 -17.84 5.44
N MET A 180 3.38 -17.47 4.41
CA MET A 180 3.94 -17.01 3.13
C MET A 180 4.72 -15.70 3.31
N ILE A 181 4.15 -14.72 4.02
CA ILE A 181 4.78 -13.44 4.25
C ILE A 181 6.07 -13.60 5.06
N LEU A 182 6.02 -14.31 6.20
CA LEU A 182 7.18 -14.53 7.05
C LEU A 182 8.28 -15.31 6.32
N GLY A 183 7.93 -16.28 5.48
CA GLY A 183 8.88 -17.05 4.68
C GLY A 183 9.61 -16.21 3.62
N ASN A 184 9.05 -15.07 3.22
CA ASN A 184 9.61 -14.17 2.20
C ASN A 184 10.16 -12.86 2.76
N LEU A 185 10.12 -12.63 4.08
CA LEU A 185 10.64 -11.40 4.69
C LEU A 185 12.11 -11.14 4.35
N ASN A 186 12.93 -12.19 4.39
CA ASN A 186 14.37 -12.10 4.21
C ASN A 186 14.82 -12.34 2.76
N SER A 187 13.89 -12.52 1.80
CA SER A 187 14.26 -12.59 0.38
C SER A 187 14.85 -11.24 -0.05
N THR A 188 15.92 -11.26 -0.83
CA THR A 188 16.55 -10.03 -1.32
C THR A 188 15.67 -9.34 -2.34
N THR A 189 15.59 -8.01 -2.25
CA THR A 189 15.02 -7.17 -3.30
C THR A 189 16.13 -6.43 -4.02
N ASN A 190 15.91 -6.07 -5.28
CA ASN A 190 16.85 -5.28 -6.06
C ASN A 190 16.71 -3.77 -5.80
N LEU A 191 15.89 -3.37 -4.84
CA LEU A 191 15.77 -1.97 -4.44
C LEU A 191 17.07 -1.53 -3.74
N THR A 192 17.89 -0.75 -4.42
CA THR A 192 19.20 -0.32 -3.94
C THR A 192 19.11 0.72 -2.82
N THR A 193 18.04 1.52 -2.82
CA THR A 193 17.74 2.52 -1.80
C THR A 193 16.25 2.78 -1.74
N PRO A 194 15.67 2.98 -0.55
CA PRO A 194 14.27 3.36 -0.43
C PRO A 194 13.95 4.73 -1.07
N TYR A 195 14.96 5.52 -1.39
CA TYR A 195 14.81 6.87 -1.94
C TYR A 195 15.11 6.93 -3.45
N SER A 196 14.87 5.82 -4.19
CA SER A 196 15.12 5.76 -5.62
C SER A 196 14.22 6.70 -6.42
N THR A 197 14.80 7.74 -6.98
CA THR A 197 14.11 8.67 -7.91
C THR A 197 13.85 8.01 -9.24
N GLU A 198 14.73 7.13 -9.70
CA GLU A 198 14.60 6.37 -10.93
C GLU A 198 13.35 5.49 -10.87
N PHE A 199 13.17 4.74 -9.79
CA PHE A 199 12.00 3.88 -9.61
C PHE A 199 10.70 4.69 -9.53
N LEU A 200 10.72 5.87 -8.90
CA LEU A 200 9.58 6.78 -8.91
C LEU A 200 9.22 7.23 -10.33
N GLU A 201 10.22 7.59 -11.15
CA GLU A 201 9.97 8.04 -12.52
C GLU A 201 9.46 6.90 -13.43
N GLU A 202 9.91 5.67 -13.24
CA GLU A 202 9.36 4.49 -13.93
C GLU A 202 7.87 4.32 -13.63
N ILE A 203 7.48 4.42 -12.35
CA ILE A 203 6.07 4.38 -11.93
C ILE A 203 5.27 5.50 -12.60
N ILE A 204 5.75 6.74 -12.54
CA ILE A 204 5.05 7.90 -13.13
C ILE A 204 4.88 7.74 -14.65
N ASN A 205 5.94 7.33 -15.33
CA ASN A 205 5.92 7.10 -16.78
C ASN A 205 4.94 5.99 -17.15
N TRP A 206 4.92 4.90 -16.39
CA TRP A 206 3.97 3.83 -16.63
C TRP A 206 2.51 4.30 -16.44
N LEU A 207 2.23 5.03 -15.37
CA LEU A 207 0.89 5.59 -15.10
C LEU A 207 0.42 6.56 -16.19
N ALA A 208 1.35 7.35 -16.76
CA ALA A 208 1.05 8.28 -17.86
C ALA A 208 0.70 7.57 -19.17
N ASN A 209 1.33 6.42 -19.43
CA ASN A 209 1.22 5.70 -20.70
C ASN A 209 0.19 4.55 -20.67
N ASN A 210 -0.35 4.20 -19.52
CA ASN A 210 -1.30 3.10 -19.37
C ASN A 210 -2.66 3.61 -18.88
N LYS A 211 -3.71 2.89 -19.29
CA LYS A 211 -5.08 3.11 -18.79
C LYS A 211 -5.46 1.99 -17.83
N ALA A 212 -6.26 2.36 -16.84
CA ALA A 212 -6.83 1.44 -15.88
C ALA A 212 -7.92 0.54 -16.49
#